data_cc7f8fb53f1f09ad8c9283c549d25f92
#
_entry.id   cc7f8fb53f1f09ad8c9283c549d25f92
#
_cell.length_a   1.000
_cell.length_b   1.000
_cell.length_c   1.000
_cell.angle_alpha   90.00
_cell.angle_beta   90.00
_cell.angle_gamma   90.00
#
_symmetry.space_group_name_H-M   'P 1'
#
loop_
_entity.id
_entity.type
_entity.pdbx_description
1 polymer ?
#
loop_
_entity_poly.entity_id
_entity_poly.type
_entity_poly.pdbx_seq_one_letter_code
_entity_poly.pdbx_strand_id
1 'polypeptide(L)'
;MKHSYIAKRFQSSGAGLSLDTEALAKYKDIIDLSIGDTDFTTDESIINAAFRDARAGHTHYGDPKGDPELIDAVCRAWEEDFGQRLPRDHVLVSASSCLGMALVMLAILDPGDEVIVFSPYFPMYREQIELAGGVCVDVPTYANEDYAIDEARLRAAITPRT
;
A
#
# COMPACT_ATOMS: atom_id res chain seq x y z
N MET A 1 38.14 -5.40 -1.57
CA MET A 1 36.68 -5.53 -1.86
C MET A 1 35.97 -4.43 -1.10
N LYS A 2 35.26 -3.52 -1.77
CA LYS A 2 34.40 -2.55 -1.08
C LYS A 2 33.24 -3.33 -0.48
N HIS A 3 33.16 -3.45 0.83
CA HIS A 3 31.98 -3.99 1.50
C HIS A 3 30.82 -3.03 1.25
N SER A 4 29.75 -3.50 0.60
CA SER A 4 28.51 -2.76 0.51
C SER A 4 27.80 -2.84 1.86
N TYR A 5 27.45 -1.70 2.42
CA TYR A 5 26.62 -1.61 3.66
C TYR A 5 25.14 -1.85 3.37
N ILE A 6 24.77 -1.96 2.08
CA ILE A 6 23.38 -2.21 1.65
C ILE A 6 23.16 -3.72 1.60
N ALA A 7 22.06 -4.19 2.19
CA ALA A 7 21.69 -5.61 2.13
C ALA A 7 21.53 -6.08 0.69
N LYS A 8 21.89 -7.33 0.40
CA LYS A 8 21.87 -7.89 -0.96
C LYS A 8 20.53 -7.73 -1.67
N ARG A 9 19.41 -7.87 -0.95
CA ARG A 9 18.05 -7.70 -1.48
C ARG A 9 17.76 -6.30 -2.04
N PHE A 10 18.53 -5.28 -1.65
CA PHE A 10 18.40 -3.91 -2.14
C PHE A 10 19.48 -3.49 -3.14
N GLN A 11 20.41 -4.39 -3.49
CA GLN A 11 21.51 -4.06 -4.41
C GLN A 11 21.10 -4.18 -5.88
N SER A 12 20.01 -4.88 -6.18
CA SER A 12 19.51 -5.15 -7.53
C SER A 12 18.16 -4.48 -7.84
N SER A 13 17.53 -3.82 -6.87
CA SER A 13 16.25 -3.14 -7.07
C SER A 13 16.44 -1.83 -7.83
N GLY A 14 16.42 -1.91 -9.15
CA GLY A 14 16.39 -0.74 -10.04
C GLY A 14 14.97 -0.20 -10.29
N ALA A 15 13.98 -0.70 -9.58
CA ALA A 15 12.56 -0.43 -9.85
C ALA A 15 11.84 0.21 -8.65
N GLY A 16 12.45 1.21 -8.02
CA GLY A 16 11.69 2.10 -7.15
C GLY A 16 10.86 3.07 -7.99
N LEU A 17 9.87 3.72 -7.35
CA LEU A 17 9.25 4.95 -7.86
C LEU A 17 10.32 6.05 -8.00
N SER A 18 11.32 5.85 -8.87
CA SER A 18 12.29 6.89 -9.18
C SER A 18 11.70 7.74 -10.28
N LEU A 19 11.24 8.92 -9.91
CA LEU A 19 11.05 10.00 -10.89
C LEU A 19 12.42 10.28 -11.50
N ASP A 20 12.57 10.00 -12.78
CA ASP A 20 13.73 10.49 -13.53
C ASP A 20 13.58 11.99 -13.76
N THR A 21 13.88 12.74 -12.71
CA THR A 21 13.80 14.23 -12.73
C THR A 21 14.71 14.85 -13.79
N GLU A 22 15.77 14.15 -14.20
CA GLU A 22 16.64 14.59 -15.29
C GLU A 22 15.98 14.41 -16.67
N ALA A 23 15.24 13.31 -16.85
CA ALA A 23 14.46 13.12 -18.07
C ALA A 23 13.30 14.11 -18.15
N LEU A 24 12.58 14.33 -17.06
CA LEU A 24 11.49 15.33 -16.97
C LEU A 24 11.97 16.75 -17.29
N ALA A 25 13.15 17.14 -16.80
CA ALA A 25 13.71 18.48 -17.04
C ALA A 25 14.05 18.77 -18.52
N LYS A 26 14.15 17.75 -19.37
CA LYS A 26 14.47 17.91 -20.81
C LYS A 26 13.26 18.32 -21.66
N TYR A 27 12.04 18.10 -21.16
CA TYR A 27 10.81 18.35 -21.90
C TYR A 27 10.02 19.49 -21.25
N LYS A 28 9.70 20.54 -22.05
CA LYS A 28 8.99 21.74 -21.56
C LYS A 28 7.47 21.55 -21.49
N ASP A 29 6.92 20.63 -22.28
CA ASP A 29 5.48 20.43 -22.45
C ASP A 29 5.10 18.98 -22.13
N ILE A 30 5.71 18.39 -21.07
CA ILE A 30 5.40 17.03 -20.65
C ILE A 30 4.09 17.00 -19.86
N ILE A 31 3.24 16.04 -20.19
CA ILE A 31 2.09 15.68 -19.35
C ILE A 31 2.57 14.59 -18.40
N ASP A 32 2.76 14.96 -17.13
CA ASP A 32 3.24 14.04 -16.10
C ASP A 32 2.06 13.24 -15.51
N LEU A 33 2.06 11.94 -15.75
CA LEU A 33 1.10 10.97 -15.20
C LEU A 33 1.78 9.96 -14.25
N SER A 34 2.99 10.27 -13.79
CA SER A 34 3.81 9.33 -13.00
C SER A 34 3.36 9.18 -11.55
N ILE A 35 2.74 10.21 -10.98
CA ILE A 35 2.25 10.19 -9.60
C ILE A 35 0.75 10.44 -9.58
N GLY A 36 0.02 9.53 -8.93
CA GLY A 36 -1.40 9.71 -8.63
C GLY A 36 -1.55 10.51 -7.33
N ASP A 37 -1.49 11.83 -7.43
CA ASP A 37 -1.80 12.74 -6.33
C ASP A 37 -3.07 13.53 -6.63
N THR A 38 -3.79 13.93 -5.59
CA THR A 38 -4.99 14.74 -5.73
C THR A 38 -4.63 16.23 -5.76
N ASP A 39 -5.33 17.02 -6.57
CA ASP A 39 -5.20 18.48 -6.62
C ASP A 39 -6.10 19.20 -5.59
N PHE A 40 -6.89 18.43 -4.84
CA PHE A 40 -7.75 18.96 -3.77
C PHE A 40 -6.97 19.17 -2.48
N THR A 41 -7.10 20.35 -1.90
CA THR A 41 -6.63 20.62 -0.54
C THR A 41 -7.52 19.89 0.47
N THR A 42 -6.93 19.39 1.55
CA THR A 42 -7.69 18.82 2.68
C THR A 42 -8.68 19.85 3.21
N ASP A 43 -9.92 19.43 3.48
CA ASP A 43 -10.96 20.30 3.98
C ASP A 43 -10.54 21.01 5.29
N GLU A 44 -10.86 22.30 5.39
CA GLU A 44 -10.47 23.13 6.54
C GLU A 44 -11.04 22.62 7.88
N SER A 45 -12.20 21.96 7.86
CA SER A 45 -12.76 21.37 9.07
C SER A 45 -11.89 20.26 9.65
N ILE A 46 -11.31 19.44 8.80
CA ILE A 46 -10.38 18.36 9.16
C ILE A 46 -9.07 18.95 9.68
N ILE A 47 -8.50 19.93 8.97
CA ILE A 47 -7.28 20.63 9.37
C ILE A 47 -7.45 21.26 10.75
N ASN A 48 -8.54 22.01 10.92
CA ASN A 48 -8.83 22.70 12.18
C ASN A 48 -9.09 21.73 13.33
N ALA A 49 -9.73 20.59 13.09
CA ALA A 49 -9.91 19.53 14.09
C ALA A 49 -8.55 18.98 14.56
N ALA A 50 -7.68 18.60 13.63
CA ALA A 50 -6.34 18.10 13.96
C ALA A 50 -5.51 19.11 14.77
N PHE A 51 -5.54 20.40 14.41
CA PHE A 51 -4.84 21.43 15.16
C PHE A 51 -5.46 21.69 16.56
N ARG A 52 -6.78 21.59 16.72
CA ARG A 52 -7.42 21.69 18.05
C ARG A 52 -6.93 20.57 18.95
N ASP A 53 -6.92 19.34 18.47
CA ASP A 53 -6.51 18.17 19.23
C ASP A 53 -5.05 18.24 19.62
N ALA A 54 -4.17 18.64 18.69
CA ALA A 54 -2.76 18.85 19.00
C ALA A 54 -2.56 19.92 20.09
N ARG A 55 -3.31 21.05 20.03
CA ARG A 55 -3.25 22.12 21.06
C ARG A 55 -3.85 21.68 22.39
N ALA A 56 -4.81 20.75 22.38
CA ALA A 56 -5.38 20.15 23.57
C ALA A 56 -4.45 19.14 24.24
N GLY A 57 -3.29 18.83 23.65
CA GLY A 57 -2.29 17.93 24.21
C GLY A 57 -2.35 16.49 23.71
N HIS A 58 -3.14 16.19 22.66
CA HIS A 58 -3.18 14.87 22.00
C HIS A 58 -1.95 14.64 21.12
N THR A 59 -0.76 14.77 21.71
CA THR A 59 0.56 14.62 21.05
C THR A 59 1.45 13.60 21.75
N HIS A 60 0.87 12.73 22.57
CA HIS A 60 1.56 11.68 23.32
C HIS A 60 1.34 10.31 22.67
N TYR A 61 2.05 9.31 23.18
CA TYR A 61 1.84 7.92 22.77
C TYR A 61 0.40 7.48 23.10
N GLY A 62 -0.25 6.86 22.11
CA GLY A 62 -1.56 6.25 22.24
C GLY A 62 -1.52 4.73 22.30
N ASP A 63 -2.66 4.10 22.08
CA ASP A 63 -2.76 2.65 21.97
C ASP A 63 -1.97 2.15 20.74
N PRO A 64 -1.15 1.10 20.85
CA PRO A 64 -0.39 0.54 19.72
C PRO A 64 -1.25 0.07 18.54
N LYS A 65 -2.52 -0.26 18.77
CA LYS A 65 -3.47 -0.65 17.72
C LYS A 65 -4.11 0.55 17.02
N GLY A 66 -3.98 1.73 17.58
CA GLY A 66 -4.58 2.97 17.11
C GLY A 66 -5.50 3.61 18.15
N ASP A 67 -5.81 4.87 17.96
CA ASP A 67 -6.71 5.59 18.82
C ASP A 67 -8.10 4.91 18.88
N PRO A 68 -8.67 4.64 20.08
CA PRO A 68 -9.94 3.95 20.22
C PRO A 68 -11.11 4.65 19.53
N GLU A 69 -11.13 5.99 19.53
CA GLU A 69 -12.18 6.76 18.88
C GLU A 69 -12.09 6.67 17.36
N LEU A 70 -10.85 6.63 16.81
CA LEU A 70 -10.63 6.40 15.40
C LEU A 70 -11.06 4.99 14.99
N ILE A 71 -10.70 3.96 15.77
CA ILE A 71 -11.13 2.58 15.52
C ILE A 71 -12.67 2.49 15.50
N ASP A 72 -13.34 3.13 16.47
CA ASP A 72 -14.81 3.17 16.51
C ASP A 72 -15.40 3.90 15.29
N ALA A 73 -14.77 4.97 14.84
CA ALA A 73 -15.19 5.69 13.65
C ALA A 73 -15.03 4.84 12.38
N VAL A 74 -13.93 4.11 12.26
CA VAL A 74 -13.71 3.16 11.15
C VAL A 74 -14.78 2.05 11.18
N CYS A 75 -15.07 1.47 12.34
CA CYS A 75 -16.10 0.43 12.45
C CYS A 75 -17.49 0.93 12.05
N ARG A 76 -17.86 2.17 12.46
CA ARG A 76 -19.13 2.78 12.05
C ARG A 76 -19.19 3.04 10.56
N ALA A 77 -18.16 3.66 9.98
CA ALA A 77 -18.11 3.94 8.54
C ALA A 77 -18.20 2.65 7.72
N TRP A 78 -17.51 1.59 8.16
CA TRP A 78 -17.61 0.29 7.51
C TRP A 78 -19.05 -0.29 7.54
N GLU A 79 -19.73 -0.19 8.69
CA GLU A 79 -21.11 -0.65 8.82
C GLU A 79 -22.07 0.17 7.95
N GLU A 80 -21.86 1.50 7.87
CA GLU A 80 -22.63 2.39 7.01
C GLU A 80 -22.44 2.10 5.52
N ASP A 81 -21.19 1.87 5.08
CA ASP A 81 -20.85 1.68 3.67
C ASP A 81 -21.19 0.27 3.16
N PHE A 82 -21.00 -0.75 3.98
CA PHE A 82 -21.08 -2.16 3.56
C PHE A 82 -22.20 -2.96 4.23
N GLY A 83 -22.91 -2.38 5.20
CA GLY A 83 -23.96 -3.09 5.95
C GLY A 83 -23.45 -4.24 6.82
N GLN A 84 -22.16 -4.29 7.09
CA GLN A 84 -21.50 -5.35 7.86
C GLN A 84 -20.82 -4.78 9.10
N ARG A 85 -21.06 -5.40 10.24
CA ARG A 85 -20.40 -5.01 11.49
C ARG A 85 -18.96 -5.52 11.51
N LEU A 86 -18.01 -4.60 11.63
CA LEU A 86 -16.59 -4.92 11.81
C LEU A 86 -16.23 -4.91 13.30
N PRO A 87 -15.71 -6.02 13.87
CA PRO A 87 -15.22 -6.05 15.24
C PRO A 87 -13.98 -5.14 15.41
N ARG A 88 -13.88 -4.46 16.56
CA ARG A 88 -12.76 -3.54 16.85
C ARG A 88 -11.38 -4.20 16.80
N ASP A 89 -11.27 -5.45 17.19
CA ASP A 89 -10.04 -6.24 17.18
C ASP A 89 -9.59 -6.67 15.78
N HIS A 90 -10.41 -6.44 14.76
CA HIS A 90 -10.08 -6.60 13.34
C HIS A 90 -9.53 -5.32 12.70
N VAL A 91 -9.41 -4.23 13.47
CA VAL A 91 -8.89 -2.95 12.98
C VAL A 91 -7.54 -2.65 13.60
N LEU A 92 -6.56 -2.37 12.76
CA LEU A 92 -5.24 -1.88 13.14
C LEU A 92 -4.95 -0.59 12.37
N VAL A 93 -4.65 0.48 13.08
CA VAL A 93 -4.26 1.76 12.49
C VAL A 93 -2.77 1.76 12.20
N SER A 94 -2.40 2.16 11.00
CA SER A 94 -1.01 2.34 10.59
C SER A 94 -0.78 3.73 9.99
N ALA A 95 0.48 4.13 9.85
CA ALA A 95 0.81 5.45 9.29
C ALA A 95 0.35 5.64 7.83
N SER A 96 0.09 4.54 7.12
CA SER A 96 -0.51 4.53 5.77
C SER A 96 -0.97 3.12 5.43
N SER A 97 -1.86 2.97 4.44
CA SER A 97 -2.22 1.66 3.87
C SER A 97 -1.00 0.95 3.27
N CYS A 98 -0.04 1.70 2.74
CA CYS A 98 1.21 1.17 2.22
C CYS A 98 2.03 0.47 3.33
N LEU A 99 2.18 1.11 4.50
CA LEU A 99 2.82 0.46 5.65
C LEU A 99 1.98 -0.72 6.16
N GLY A 100 0.67 -0.54 6.24
CA GLY A 100 -0.24 -1.62 6.66
C GLY A 100 -0.08 -2.87 5.79
N MET A 101 -0.03 -2.72 4.47
CA MET A 101 0.19 -3.82 3.54
C MET A 101 1.57 -4.48 3.74
N ALA A 102 2.63 -3.69 3.93
CA ALA A 102 3.96 -4.23 4.22
C ALA A 102 3.98 -5.07 5.51
N LEU A 103 3.30 -4.60 6.56
CA LEU A 103 3.17 -5.34 7.82
C LEU A 103 2.39 -6.64 7.65
N VAL A 104 1.33 -6.64 6.85
CA VAL A 104 0.58 -7.86 6.52
C VAL A 104 1.48 -8.86 5.80
N MET A 105 2.21 -8.45 4.76
CA MET A 105 3.13 -9.34 4.04
C MET A 105 4.19 -9.94 4.97
N LEU A 106 4.79 -9.11 5.84
CA LEU A 106 5.76 -9.59 6.84
C LEU A 106 5.18 -10.56 7.87
N ALA A 107 3.87 -10.46 8.14
CA ALA A 107 3.21 -11.30 9.14
C ALA A 107 2.76 -12.66 8.60
N ILE A 108 2.47 -12.76 7.29
CA ILE A 108 1.82 -13.95 6.71
C ILE A 108 2.71 -14.73 5.75
N LEU A 109 3.85 -14.17 5.28
CA LEU A 109 4.71 -14.81 4.28
C LEU A 109 5.95 -15.41 4.92
N ASP A 110 6.18 -16.68 4.62
CA ASP A 110 7.49 -17.32 4.76
C ASP A 110 8.32 -17.17 3.46
N PRO A 111 9.66 -17.29 3.52
CA PRO A 111 10.49 -17.20 2.34
C PRO A 111 10.10 -18.20 1.23
N GLY A 112 9.73 -17.66 0.07
CA GLY A 112 9.31 -18.44 -1.10
C GLY A 112 7.81 -18.66 -1.23
N ASP A 113 7.00 -18.15 -0.30
CA ASP A 113 5.55 -18.10 -0.48
C ASP A 113 5.17 -17.19 -1.64
N GLU A 114 4.10 -17.54 -2.33
CA GLU A 114 3.67 -16.88 -3.55
C GLU A 114 2.43 -16.01 -3.29
N VAL A 115 2.50 -14.77 -3.73
CA VAL A 115 1.36 -13.83 -3.69
C VAL A 115 0.96 -13.49 -5.12
N ILE A 116 -0.29 -13.79 -5.48
CA ILE A 116 -0.85 -13.42 -6.77
C ILE A 116 -1.26 -11.95 -6.75
N VAL A 117 -0.84 -11.20 -7.78
CA VAL A 117 -1.19 -9.79 -7.97
C VAL A 117 -1.72 -9.62 -9.40
N PHE A 118 -2.87 -8.95 -9.54
CA PHE A 118 -3.44 -8.66 -10.85
C PHE A 118 -2.84 -7.38 -11.41
N SER A 119 -2.17 -7.47 -12.57
CA SER A 119 -1.63 -6.28 -13.23
C SER A 119 -2.62 -5.67 -14.23
N PRO A 120 -2.64 -4.31 -14.39
CA PRO A 120 -1.76 -3.33 -13.73
C PRO A 120 -2.10 -3.12 -12.24
N TYR A 121 -1.08 -2.95 -11.40
CA TYR A 121 -1.21 -2.73 -9.96
C TYR A 121 -0.26 -1.62 -9.46
N PHE A 122 -0.48 -1.19 -8.22
CA PHE A 122 0.41 -0.24 -7.56
C PHE A 122 1.80 -0.87 -7.34
N PRO A 123 2.89 -0.26 -7.86
CA PRO A 123 4.23 -0.89 -7.90
C PRO A 123 4.74 -1.40 -6.56
N MET A 124 4.37 -0.73 -5.46
CA MET A 124 4.81 -1.10 -4.12
C MET A 124 4.37 -2.50 -3.67
N TYR A 125 3.31 -3.07 -4.27
CA TYR A 125 2.86 -4.42 -3.86
C TYR A 125 3.94 -5.47 -4.11
N ARG A 126 4.58 -5.45 -5.27
CA ARG A 126 5.72 -6.34 -5.57
C ARG A 126 6.86 -6.15 -4.58
N GLU A 127 7.24 -4.89 -4.34
CA GLU A 127 8.35 -4.57 -3.44
C GLU A 127 8.08 -5.02 -2.00
N GLN A 128 6.85 -4.90 -1.52
CA GLN A 128 6.45 -5.35 -0.19
C GLN A 128 6.48 -6.86 -0.04
N ILE A 129 6.01 -7.59 -1.07
CA ILE A 129 6.06 -9.06 -1.12
C ILE A 129 7.52 -9.54 -1.11
N GLU A 130 8.36 -8.98 -1.98
CA GLU A 130 9.79 -9.33 -2.07
C GLU A 130 10.56 -8.95 -0.80
N LEU A 131 10.21 -7.82 -0.17
CA LEU A 131 10.78 -7.41 1.11
C LEU A 131 10.49 -8.42 2.22
N ALA A 132 9.29 -8.99 2.22
CA ALA A 132 8.89 -10.04 3.15
C ALA A 132 9.51 -11.42 2.83
N GLY A 133 10.20 -11.56 1.70
CA GLY A 133 10.80 -12.83 1.25
C GLY A 133 9.87 -13.67 0.36
N GLY A 134 8.70 -13.16 0.04
CA GLY A 134 7.73 -13.80 -0.86
C GLY A 134 8.09 -13.63 -2.34
N VAL A 135 7.33 -14.30 -3.18
CA VAL A 135 7.41 -14.25 -4.64
C VAL A 135 6.14 -13.62 -5.20
N CYS A 136 6.28 -12.51 -5.93
CA CYS A 136 5.16 -11.87 -6.60
C CYS A 136 4.83 -12.62 -7.90
N VAL A 137 3.66 -13.21 -7.97
CA VAL A 137 3.13 -13.91 -9.14
C VAL A 137 2.16 -12.98 -9.87
N ASP A 138 2.55 -12.52 -11.05
CA ASP A 138 1.78 -11.58 -11.85
C ASP A 138 0.72 -12.30 -12.70
N VAL A 139 -0.54 -11.94 -12.52
CA VAL A 139 -1.66 -12.40 -13.36
C VAL A 139 -2.19 -11.19 -14.13
N PRO A 140 -1.88 -11.09 -15.44
CA PRO A 140 -2.23 -9.90 -16.21
C PRO A 140 -3.72 -9.81 -16.49
N THR A 141 -4.25 -8.59 -16.43
CA THR A 141 -5.54 -8.17 -16.94
C THR A 141 -5.35 -7.16 -18.07
N TYR A 142 -6.30 -7.03 -18.98
CA TYR A 142 -6.12 -6.25 -20.20
C TYR A 142 -7.27 -5.27 -20.44
N ALA A 143 -6.96 -4.09 -20.97
CA ALA A 143 -7.94 -3.05 -21.27
C ALA A 143 -9.01 -3.47 -22.26
N ASN A 144 -8.67 -4.31 -23.25
CA ASN A 144 -9.64 -4.86 -24.21
C ASN A 144 -10.55 -5.95 -23.62
N GLU A 145 -10.31 -6.34 -22.37
CA GLU A 145 -11.12 -7.28 -21.58
C GLU A 145 -11.75 -6.55 -20.37
N ASP A 146 -11.86 -5.21 -20.42
CA ASP A 146 -12.35 -4.34 -19.33
C ASP A 146 -11.66 -4.61 -17.98
N TYR A 147 -10.39 -5.05 -18.01
CA TYR A 147 -9.61 -5.49 -16.86
C TYR A 147 -10.29 -6.61 -16.04
N ALA A 148 -11.16 -7.40 -16.67
CA ALA A 148 -11.79 -8.55 -16.05
C ALA A 148 -10.75 -9.59 -15.62
N ILE A 149 -10.97 -10.20 -14.45
CA ILE A 149 -10.13 -11.30 -13.97
C ILE A 149 -10.47 -12.56 -14.79
N ASP A 150 -9.47 -13.07 -15.51
CA ASP A 150 -9.57 -14.36 -16.19
C ASP A 150 -9.38 -15.50 -15.17
N GLU A 151 -10.45 -16.23 -14.91
CA GLU A 151 -10.45 -17.34 -13.95
C GLU A 151 -9.47 -18.45 -14.34
N ALA A 152 -9.27 -18.71 -15.63
CA ALA A 152 -8.35 -19.74 -16.08
C ALA A 152 -6.90 -19.35 -15.82
N ARG A 153 -6.54 -18.08 -16.08
CA ARG A 153 -5.21 -17.53 -15.75
C ARG A 153 -4.98 -17.56 -14.23
N LEU A 154 -5.98 -17.15 -13.45
CA LEU A 154 -5.89 -17.19 -11.99
C LEU A 154 -5.68 -18.61 -11.48
N ARG A 155 -6.49 -19.58 -11.94
CA ARG A 155 -6.34 -20.98 -11.53
C ARG A 155 -4.99 -21.58 -11.89
N ALA A 156 -4.46 -21.20 -13.07
CA ALA A 156 -3.13 -21.65 -13.53
C ALA A 156 -1.99 -21.07 -12.68
N ALA A 157 -2.19 -19.92 -12.05
CA ALA A 157 -1.21 -19.26 -11.19
C ALA A 157 -1.18 -19.81 -9.76
N ILE A 158 -2.23 -20.53 -9.32
CA ILE A 158 -2.30 -21.09 -7.97
C ILE A 158 -1.40 -22.33 -7.87
N THR A 159 -0.53 -22.31 -6.87
CA THR A 159 0.35 -23.43 -6.52
C THR A 159 0.19 -23.79 -5.03
N PRO A 160 0.79 -24.87 -4.56
CA PRO A 160 0.83 -25.18 -3.11
C PRO A 160 1.53 -24.11 -2.25
N ARG A 161 2.24 -23.17 -2.86
CA ARG A 161 2.91 -22.05 -2.17
C ARG A 161 2.11 -20.75 -2.21
N THR A 162 0.99 -20.69 -2.92
CA THR A 162 0.12 -19.52 -2.98
C THR A 162 -0.58 -19.30 -1.65
#